data_4dd853b639a075d489015ec7f6db0ecb
#
_entry.id   4dd853b639a075d489015ec7f6db0ecb
#
_cell.length_a   1.000
_cell.length_b   1.000
_cell.length_c   1.000
_cell.angle_alpha   90.00
_cell.angle_beta   90.00
_cell.angle_gamma   90.00
#
_symmetry.space_group_name_H-M   'P 1'
#
loop_
_entity.id
_entity.type
_entity.pdbx_description
1 polymer ?
#
loop_
_entity_poly.entity_id
_entity_poly.type
_entity_poly.pdbx_seq_one_letter_code
_entity_poly.pdbx_strand_id
1 'polypeptide(L)'
;MSGRRFNLVLAFCLILPGVAAAQMSPSEQRGQTFVRANCSTCHAIDKLSASPLKIAPPFRDLHRRYPVESLQEALVEGIRTGHVNMPEFRLDAGQASDVIAYLKTLER
;
A
#
# COMPACT_ATOMS: atom_id res chain seq x y z
N MET A 1 -43.45 -25.51 -51.06
CA MET A 1 -43.45 -25.39 -49.59
C MET A 1 -42.00 -25.17 -49.14
N SER A 2 -41.67 -23.94 -48.82
CA SER A 2 -40.30 -23.52 -48.48
C SER A 2 -40.10 -23.61 -46.98
N GLY A 3 -39.37 -24.62 -46.53
CA GLY A 3 -39.00 -24.79 -45.13
C GLY A 3 -37.80 -23.90 -44.78
N ARG A 4 -38.04 -22.76 -44.14
CA ARG A 4 -37.00 -21.93 -43.58
C ARG A 4 -36.41 -22.61 -42.35
N ARG A 5 -35.24 -23.19 -42.50
CA ARG A 5 -34.46 -23.69 -41.37
C ARG A 5 -33.87 -22.49 -40.63
N PHE A 6 -34.47 -22.18 -39.48
CA PHE A 6 -33.90 -21.21 -38.53
C PHE A 6 -32.69 -21.87 -37.87
N ASN A 7 -31.47 -21.46 -38.28
CA ASN A 7 -30.27 -21.80 -37.55
C ASN A 7 -30.18 -20.92 -36.32
N LEU A 8 -30.52 -21.49 -35.18
CA LEU A 8 -30.29 -20.84 -33.87
C LEU A 8 -28.81 -20.97 -33.56
N VAL A 9 -28.04 -19.91 -33.86
CA VAL A 9 -26.65 -19.80 -33.40
C VAL A 9 -26.70 -19.44 -31.93
N LEU A 10 -26.50 -20.44 -31.07
CA LEU A 10 -26.32 -20.22 -29.64
C LEU A 10 -24.95 -19.54 -29.45
N ALA A 11 -24.95 -18.22 -29.28
CA ALA A 11 -23.73 -17.49 -28.86
C ALA A 11 -23.43 -17.88 -27.41
N PHE A 12 -22.45 -18.75 -27.21
CA PHE A 12 -21.94 -19.15 -25.91
C PHE A 12 -21.03 -18.02 -25.44
N CYS A 13 -21.56 -17.06 -24.66
CA CYS A 13 -20.77 -16.06 -23.99
C CYS A 13 -19.88 -16.75 -22.94
N LEU A 14 -18.61 -16.94 -23.28
CA LEU A 14 -17.56 -17.32 -22.33
C LEU A 14 -17.37 -16.16 -21.35
N ILE A 15 -18.05 -16.21 -20.21
CA ILE A 15 -17.77 -15.32 -19.08
C ILE A 15 -16.46 -15.81 -18.47
N LEU A 16 -15.35 -15.17 -18.86
CA LEU A 16 -14.07 -15.36 -18.18
C LEU A 16 -14.21 -14.76 -16.79
N PRO A 17 -13.93 -15.52 -15.71
CA PRO A 17 -13.87 -14.94 -14.38
C PRO A 17 -12.71 -13.93 -14.36
N GLY A 18 -13.05 -12.65 -14.31
CA GLY A 18 -12.06 -11.60 -14.14
C GLY A 18 -11.32 -11.83 -12.83
N VAL A 19 -9.97 -11.93 -12.88
CA VAL A 19 -9.15 -11.94 -11.68
C VAL A 19 -9.29 -10.55 -11.06
N ALA A 20 -10.08 -10.45 -9.98
CA ALA A 20 -10.17 -9.20 -9.21
C ALA A 20 -8.82 -8.95 -8.54
N ALA A 21 -8.03 -8.00 -9.07
CA ALA A 21 -6.86 -7.49 -8.38
C ALA A 21 -7.32 -6.87 -7.06
N ALA A 22 -6.71 -7.26 -5.93
CA ALA A 22 -6.99 -6.66 -4.65
C ALA A 22 -6.65 -5.17 -4.69
N GLN A 23 -7.68 -4.31 -4.62
CA GLN A 23 -7.52 -2.86 -4.60
C GLN A 23 -7.17 -2.40 -3.20
N MET A 24 -6.37 -1.35 -3.12
CA MET A 24 -6.09 -0.68 -1.86
C MET A 24 -7.35 -0.05 -1.30
N SER A 25 -7.55 -0.20 0.00
CA SER A 25 -8.63 0.50 0.72
C SER A 25 -8.39 2.01 0.69
N PRO A 26 -9.43 2.84 0.94
CA PRO A 26 -9.24 4.29 1.06
C PRO A 26 -8.18 4.69 2.10
N SER A 27 -8.11 4.00 3.23
CA SER A 27 -7.09 4.22 4.26
C SER A 27 -5.68 3.93 3.76
N GLU A 28 -5.49 2.79 3.09
CA GLU A 28 -4.21 2.42 2.48
C GLU A 28 -3.76 3.43 1.42
N GLN A 29 -4.70 3.94 0.61
CA GLN A 29 -4.41 4.95 -0.41
C GLN A 29 -3.97 6.29 0.22
N ARG A 30 -4.65 6.73 1.28
CA ARG A 30 -4.25 7.94 2.01
C ARG A 30 -2.88 7.77 2.65
N GLY A 31 -2.64 6.62 3.26
CA GLY A 31 -1.33 6.27 3.83
C GLY A 31 -0.23 6.27 2.78
N GLN A 32 -0.47 5.68 1.61
CA GLN A 32 0.46 5.71 0.49
C GLN A 32 0.77 7.14 0.05
N THR A 33 -0.25 7.97 -0.09
CA THR A 33 -0.08 9.38 -0.48
C THR A 33 0.76 10.13 0.54
N PHE A 34 0.50 9.91 1.84
CA PHE A 34 1.27 10.54 2.92
C PHE A 34 2.75 10.14 2.88
N VAL A 35 3.06 8.84 2.82
CA VAL A 35 4.45 8.39 2.84
C VAL A 35 5.19 8.77 1.57
N ARG A 36 4.52 8.84 0.44
CA ARG A 36 5.10 9.32 -0.82
C ARG A 36 5.52 10.79 -0.69
N ALA A 37 4.69 11.62 -0.09
CA ALA A 37 4.96 13.04 0.07
C ALA A 37 6.04 13.34 1.13
N ASN A 38 6.13 12.52 2.19
CA ASN A 38 6.90 12.85 3.39
C ASN A 38 8.08 11.92 3.68
N CYS A 39 8.10 10.72 3.12
CA CYS A 39 9.08 9.69 3.50
C CYS A 39 9.95 9.23 2.34
N SER A 40 9.47 9.35 1.10
CA SER A 40 10.11 8.76 -0.08
C SER A 40 11.43 9.40 -0.47
N THR A 41 11.76 10.59 0.05
CA THR A 41 13.07 11.21 -0.16
C THR A 41 14.21 10.37 0.40
N CYS A 42 13.96 9.65 1.48
CA CYS A 42 14.97 8.84 2.17
C CYS A 42 14.65 7.34 2.14
N HIS A 43 13.39 6.95 2.28
CA HIS A 43 12.97 5.56 2.37
C HIS A 43 12.41 5.03 1.06
N ALA A 44 12.74 3.78 0.71
CA ALA A 44 11.94 3.04 -0.25
C ALA A 44 10.56 2.77 0.37
N ILE A 45 9.51 3.18 -0.35
CA ILE A 45 8.12 3.07 0.11
C ILE A 45 7.33 2.00 -0.65
N ASP A 46 7.99 1.25 -1.51
CA ASP A 46 7.42 0.18 -2.32
C ASP A 46 8.04 -1.19 -2.01
N LYS A 47 7.65 -2.20 -2.77
CA LYS A 47 8.09 -3.58 -2.57
C LYS A 47 9.43 -3.92 -3.21
N LEU A 48 9.96 -3.10 -4.10
CA LEU A 48 11.07 -3.48 -4.98
C LEU A 48 12.25 -2.52 -4.95
N SER A 49 12.04 -1.22 -4.76
CA SER A 49 13.08 -0.20 -4.86
C SER A 49 14.08 -0.25 -3.70
N ALA A 50 15.29 0.22 -3.94
CA ALA A 50 16.23 0.55 -2.88
C ALA A 50 15.87 1.89 -2.25
N SER A 51 16.16 2.07 -0.95
CA SER A 51 16.03 3.38 -0.32
C SER A 51 17.00 4.38 -0.93
N PRO A 52 16.57 5.60 -1.29
CA PRO A 52 17.46 6.65 -1.76
C PRO A 52 18.58 6.95 -0.76
N LEU A 53 18.26 6.98 0.52
CA LEU A 53 19.26 7.05 1.59
C LEU A 53 19.57 5.63 2.09
N LYS A 54 20.81 5.18 1.91
CA LYS A 54 21.20 3.78 2.20
C LYS A 54 20.94 3.33 3.63
N ILE A 55 21.10 4.23 4.60
CA ILE A 55 20.86 3.94 6.02
C ILE A 55 19.37 3.93 6.39
N ALA A 56 18.50 4.49 5.56
CA ALA A 56 17.07 4.49 5.80
C ALA A 56 16.48 3.11 5.42
N PRO A 57 15.88 2.36 6.36
CA PRO A 57 15.35 1.06 6.04
C PRO A 57 14.19 1.17 5.04
N PRO A 58 14.14 0.28 4.04
CA PRO A 58 12.95 0.14 3.20
C PRO A 58 11.73 -0.18 4.06
N PHE A 59 10.60 0.43 3.79
CA PHE A 59 9.39 0.22 4.59
C PHE A 59 8.88 -1.22 4.56
N ARG A 60 9.13 -1.95 3.47
CA ARG A 60 8.79 -3.38 3.38
C ARG A 60 9.52 -4.26 4.40
N ASP A 61 10.63 -3.77 4.97
CA ASP A 61 11.46 -4.54 5.90
C ASP A 61 11.18 -4.20 7.37
N LEU A 62 10.36 -3.18 7.65
CA LEU A 62 10.08 -2.73 9.03
C LEU A 62 9.45 -3.84 9.88
N HIS A 63 8.52 -4.60 9.33
CA HIS A 63 7.84 -5.69 10.05
C HIS A 63 8.78 -6.80 10.52
N ARG A 64 9.97 -6.90 9.95
CA ARG A 64 11.00 -7.85 10.40
C ARG A 64 11.70 -7.42 11.67
N ARG A 65 11.62 -6.14 12.02
CA ARG A 65 12.24 -5.55 13.21
C ARG A 65 11.28 -5.44 14.37
N TYR A 66 10.04 -5.10 14.09
CA TYR A 66 8.94 -4.92 15.05
C TYR A 66 7.59 -4.90 14.31
N PRO A 67 6.48 -5.18 15.00
CA PRO A 67 5.17 -5.00 14.39
C PRO A 67 4.96 -3.54 13.98
N VAL A 68 4.52 -3.29 12.75
CA VAL A 68 4.35 -1.89 12.26
C VAL A 68 3.29 -1.14 13.05
N GLU A 69 2.33 -1.84 13.66
CA GLU A 69 1.33 -1.27 14.56
C GLU A 69 1.96 -0.53 15.76
N SER A 70 3.14 -0.96 16.18
CA SER A 70 3.87 -0.30 17.25
C SER A 70 4.33 1.12 16.91
N LEU A 71 4.32 1.48 15.62
CA LEU A 71 4.62 2.84 15.18
C LEU A 71 3.46 3.81 15.38
N GLN A 72 2.24 3.32 15.60
CA GLN A 72 1.04 4.16 15.74
C GLN A 72 1.24 5.26 16.79
N GLU A 73 1.62 4.87 17.98
CA GLU A 73 1.85 5.79 19.10
C GLU A 73 3.03 6.74 18.82
N ALA A 74 4.14 6.19 18.33
CA ALA A 74 5.32 6.98 18.00
C ALA A 74 5.03 8.06 16.95
N LEU A 75 4.23 7.75 15.92
CA LEU A 75 3.85 8.70 14.88
C LEU A 75 2.95 9.82 15.42
N VAL A 76 2.10 9.53 16.38
CA VAL A 76 1.21 10.54 17.01
C VAL A 76 1.97 11.40 18.02
N GLU A 77 2.83 10.82 18.83
CA GLU A 77 3.60 11.53 19.86
C GLU A 77 4.82 12.29 19.31
N GLY A 78 5.28 11.94 18.13
CA GLY A 78 6.48 12.46 17.53
C GLY A 78 7.59 11.42 17.54
N ILE A 79 7.85 10.83 16.39
CA ILE A 79 8.87 9.80 16.26
C ILE A 79 10.26 10.42 16.34
N ARG A 80 11.06 9.95 17.30
CA ARG A 80 12.48 10.25 17.41
C ARG A 80 13.26 8.97 17.16
N THR A 81 14.04 8.95 16.12
CA THR A 81 14.71 7.74 15.65
C THR A 81 16.18 7.65 16.05
N GLY A 82 16.74 8.58 16.73
CA GLY A 82 18.17 8.63 16.97
C GLY A 82 19.02 8.89 15.71
N HIS A 83 18.39 9.08 14.55
CA HIS A 83 19.03 9.48 13.30
C HIS A 83 18.89 10.98 13.14
N VAL A 84 20.03 11.67 13.06
CA VAL A 84 20.09 13.15 12.99
C VAL A 84 19.36 13.69 11.74
N ASN A 85 19.22 12.88 10.71
CA ASN A 85 18.69 13.29 9.41
C ASN A 85 17.21 12.98 9.20
N MET A 86 16.57 12.24 10.10
CA MET A 86 15.14 11.97 9.99
C MET A 86 14.34 13.05 10.70
N PRO A 87 13.47 13.80 9.98
CA PRO A 87 12.61 14.78 10.60
C PRO A 87 11.67 14.14 11.63
N GLU A 88 11.34 14.88 12.67
CA GLU A 88 10.29 14.48 13.60
C GLU A 88 8.92 14.76 12.97
N PHE A 89 8.10 13.73 12.83
CA PHE A 89 6.73 13.84 12.36
C PHE A 89 5.77 13.64 13.53
N ARG A 90 4.75 14.50 13.61
CA ARG A 90 3.62 14.33 14.51
C ARG A 90 2.35 14.28 13.69
N LEU A 91 1.76 13.10 13.62
CA LEU A 91 0.56 12.85 12.86
C LEU A 91 -0.66 12.92 13.79
N ASP A 92 -1.81 13.30 13.25
CA ASP A 92 -3.04 12.99 13.96
C ASP A 92 -3.30 11.46 13.93
N ALA A 93 -4.19 11.01 14.80
CA ALA A 93 -4.47 9.58 14.93
C ALA A 93 -4.99 8.94 13.64
N GLY A 94 -5.75 9.68 12.84
CA GLY A 94 -6.27 9.21 11.55
C GLY A 94 -5.15 9.05 10.52
N GLN A 95 -4.27 10.04 10.41
CA GLN A 95 -3.10 9.96 9.52
C GLN A 95 -2.17 8.82 9.94
N ALA A 96 -1.91 8.65 11.22
CA ALA A 96 -1.10 7.54 11.71
C ALA A 96 -1.73 6.18 11.36
N SER A 97 -3.04 6.02 11.54
CA SER A 97 -3.77 4.81 11.15
C SER A 97 -3.68 4.55 9.64
N ASP A 98 -3.79 5.57 8.82
CA ASP A 98 -3.65 5.45 7.36
C ASP A 98 -2.24 5.01 6.96
N VAL A 99 -1.22 5.58 7.58
CA VAL A 99 0.18 5.17 7.35
C VAL A 99 0.38 3.70 7.72
N ILE A 100 -0.07 3.28 8.90
CA ILE A 100 0.01 1.88 9.33
C ILE A 100 -0.72 0.96 8.35
N ALA A 101 -1.91 1.32 7.90
CA ALA A 101 -2.67 0.54 6.92
C ALA A 101 -1.86 0.34 5.63
N TYR A 102 -1.21 1.38 5.14
CA TYR A 102 -0.35 1.27 3.96
C TYR A 102 0.88 0.39 4.21
N LEU A 103 1.59 0.60 5.32
CA LEU A 103 2.78 -0.20 5.67
C LEU A 103 2.47 -1.70 5.70
N LYS A 104 1.30 -2.09 6.20
CA LYS A 104 0.87 -3.49 6.22
C LYS A 104 0.67 -4.08 4.82
N THR A 105 0.38 -3.28 3.82
CA THR A 105 0.31 -3.76 2.43
C THR A 105 1.68 -4.22 1.90
N LEU A 106 2.76 -3.68 2.44
CA LEU A 106 4.12 -3.99 2.03
C LEU A 106 4.65 -5.31 2.62
N GLU A 107 3.93 -5.87 3.59
CA GLU A 107 4.28 -7.14 4.23
C GLU A 107 3.84 -8.37 3.41
N ARG A 108 3.00 -8.16 2.41
CA ARG A 108 2.37 -9.19 1.57
C ARG A 108 3.12 -9.40 0.28
#